data_edeea0665e3873a156bdb79418fcb3a1
#
_entry.id   edeea0665e3873a156bdb79418fcb3a1
#
_cell.length_a   1.000
_cell.length_b   1.000
_cell.length_c   1.000
_cell.angle_alpha   90.00
_cell.angle_beta   90.00
_cell.angle_gamma   90.00
#
_symmetry.space_group_name_H-M   'P 1'
#
loop_
_entity.id
_entity.type
_entity.pdbx_description
1 polymer ?
#
loop_
_entity_poly.entity_id
_entity_poly.type
_entity_poly.pdbx_seq_one_letter_code
_entity_poly.pdbx_strand_id
1 'polypeptide(L)'
;MKRYIAFALLMVVFKMSFSQQYFDTLQLRKSVAFMSDDDKMGRLPDSEGSNAVASFIVDEFKQAGLKLLCNDGYQSFAYYKGWKMGDTNVAVFAGEPLQCFTDYAPACYFNTSMATLNADVVAVGNGKKVDWSKCEGKWVLLMPGPDDRHPSLARNAIKNGVGGVIIVDTAKAPQYDYYNTLGISANKVLTLGPVIKISEAVLERMLAKANMDVDNLRNNIKKDKDMVLPLGIRFEATTNFYRNEVNAKNVVALLEGSDPVLKNEYIVVGAHYDHVGYVEKPSAKTGKLRTYIYNGADDNASGTVGMVELAKKYASQQMRPKRSIIFVAFDAEEEGLLGSDSFFDQCIAIDTSMVKAMVNLDMIGRYNPEKGLKIIGANSSKEGVDLVKKLTKKADIKVKCEQKTFLFSASDHINFYRYGIPVFFFNTDTHKDYHRVSDEVQKIDFKHMQQILMIADDLIDNLANRKKNLRYVKI
;
A
#
# COMPACT_ATOMS: atom_id res chain seq x y z
N MET A 1 3.30 7.24 58.41
CA MET A 1 3.22 6.17 57.37
C MET A 1 1.81 5.94 56.84
N LYS A 2 0.77 5.74 57.66
CA LYS A 2 -0.62 5.47 57.17
C LYS A 2 -1.25 6.60 56.28
N ARG A 3 -0.93 7.90 56.54
CA ARG A 3 -1.43 9.02 55.70
C ARG A 3 -0.80 9.10 54.31
N TYR A 4 0.45 8.72 54.15
CA TYR A 4 1.13 8.72 52.84
C TYR A 4 0.70 7.55 51.95
N ILE A 5 0.33 6.41 52.55
CA ILE A 5 -0.18 5.24 51.82
C ILE A 5 -1.59 5.53 51.24
N ALA A 6 -2.43 6.21 52.06
CA ALA A 6 -3.76 6.62 51.57
C ALA A 6 -3.71 7.62 50.42
N PHE A 7 -2.74 8.57 50.43
CA PHE A 7 -2.57 9.56 49.40
C PHE A 7 -2.02 8.92 48.09
N ALA A 8 -1.09 7.95 48.22
CA ALA A 8 -0.57 7.20 47.08
C ALA A 8 -1.65 6.29 46.45
N LEU A 9 -2.50 5.65 47.28
CA LEU A 9 -3.61 4.83 46.81
C LEU A 9 -4.70 5.70 46.13
N LEU A 10 -4.99 6.89 46.68
CA LEU A 10 -5.94 7.86 46.10
C LEU A 10 -5.45 8.38 44.74
N MET A 11 -4.11 8.64 44.61
CA MET A 11 -3.50 9.07 43.34
C MET A 11 -3.51 7.97 42.28
N VAL A 12 -3.34 6.69 42.66
CA VAL A 12 -3.40 5.56 41.72
C VAL A 12 -4.83 5.31 41.26
N VAL A 13 -5.81 5.35 42.18
CA VAL A 13 -7.24 5.22 41.83
C VAL A 13 -7.72 6.40 40.99
N PHE A 14 -7.25 7.65 41.29
CA PHE A 14 -7.57 8.84 40.49
C PHE A 14 -6.97 8.78 39.08
N LYS A 15 -5.72 8.29 38.91
CA LYS A 15 -5.11 8.09 37.58
C LYS A 15 -5.88 7.04 36.77
N MET A 16 -6.28 5.92 37.35
CA MET A 16 -7.05 4.89 36.66
C MET A 16 -8.44 5.40 36.23
N SER A 17 -9.12 6.17 37.07
CA SER A 17 -10.42 6.77 36.76
C SER A 17 -10.32 7.83 35.65
N PHE A 18 -9.25 8.62 35.61
CA PHE A 18 -9.06 9.67 34.60
C PHE A 18 -8.71 9.12 33.23
N SER A 19 -7.87 8.06 33.14
CA SER A 19 -7.51 7.48 31.85
C SER A 19 -8.68 6.70 31.22
N GLN A 20 -9.48 6.05 32.04
CA GLN A 20 -10.68 5.32 31.57
C GLN A 20 -11.78 6.27 31.08
N GLN A 21 -11.82 7.52 31.55
CA GLN A 21 -12.77 8.54 31.13
C GLN A 21 -12.31 9.27 29.84
N TYR A 22 -11.01 9.19 29.49
CA TYR A 22 -10.46 9.94 28.36
C TYR A 22 -10.76 9.30 27.02
N PHE A 23 -10.62 7.98 26.86
CA PHE A 23 -10.92 7.28 25.61
C PHE A 23 -12.40 6.88 25.57
N ASP A 24 -13.27 7.83 25.18
CA ASP A 24 -14.72 7.59 25.05
C ASP A 24 -15.00 6.64 23.88
N THR A 25 -15.59 5.48 24.17
CA THR A 25 -15.95 4.48 23.16
C THR A 25 -16.95 5.00 22.13
N LEU A 26 -17.82 5.96 22.49
CA LEU A 26 -18.73 6.58 21.54
C LEU A 26 -17.97 7.50 20.56
N GLN A 27 -17.01 8.27 21.06
CA GLN A 27 -16.15 9.10 20.21
C GLN A 27 -15.27 8.25 19.28
N LEU A 28 -14.63 7.19 19.81
CA LEU A 28 -13.89 6.23 19.01
C LEU A 28 -14.75 5.68 17.87
N ARG A 29 -15.98 5.25 18.17
CA ARG A 29 -16.93 4.75 17.17
C ARG A 29 -17.25 5.77 16.09
N LYS A 30 -17.52 7.03 16.47
CA LYS A 30 -17.84 8.11 15.53
C LYS A 30 -16.68 8.36 14.57
N SER A 31 -15.44 8.43 15.09
CA SER A 31 -14.26 8.72 14.29
C SER A 31 -13.91 7.55 13.37
N VAL A 32 -13.98 6.29 13.85
CA VAL A 32 -13.78 5.10 12.99
C VAL A 32 -14.88 5.05 11.92
N ALA A 33 -16.14 5.29 12.27
CA ALA A 33 -17.24 5.31 11.29
C ALA A 33 -17.02 6.37 10.22
N PHE A 34 -16.57 7.58 10.59
CA PHE A 34 -16.24 8.63 9.61
C PHE A 34 -15.14 8.20 8.66
N MET A 35 -14.04 7.60 9.18
CA MET A 35 -12.92 7.21 8.33
C MET A 35 -13.23 6.00 7.44
N SER A 36 -14.08 5.10 7.89
CA SER A 36 -14.45 3.87 7.17
C SER A 36 -15.83 3.92 6.52
N ASP A 37 -16.35 5.12 6.24
CA ASP A 37 -17.60 5.30 5.51
C ASP A 37 -17.41 5.05 4.00
N ASP A 38 -18.44 4.55 3.33
CA ASP A 38 -18.43 4.27 1.89
C ASP A 38 -18.06 5.50 1.05
N ASP A 39 -18.36 6.73 1.52
CA ASP A 39 -18.00 7.97 0.84
C ASP A 39 -16.48 8.23 0.77
N LYS A 40 -15.68 7.54 1.61
CA LYS A 40 -14.22 7.59 1.55
C LYS A 40 -13.63 6.63 0.51
N MET A 41 -14.46 5.85 -0.16
CA MET A 41 -14.08 4.94 -1.25
C MET A 41 -12.84 4.08 -0.90
N GLY A 42 -12.73 3.67 0.38
CA GLY A 42 -11.62 2.85 0.88
C GLY A 42 -10.26 3.56 0.93
N ARG A 43 -10.23 4.88 1.02
CA ARG A 43 -9.04 5.71 1.31
C ARG A 43 -7.79 5.42 0.48
N LEU A 44 -7.99 5.10 -0.81
CA LEU A 44 -6.85 4.90 -1.71
C LEU A 44 -5.97 6.18 -1.73
N PRO A 45 -4.64 6.09 -1.63
CA PRO A 45 -3.76 7.26 -1.68
C PRO A 45 -4.07 8.19 -2.87
N ASP A 46 -4.00 9.52 -2.64
CA ASP A 46 -4.32 10.58 -3.62
C ASP A 46 -5.80 10.65 -4.05
N SER A 47 -6.70 9.87 -3.44
CA SER A 47 -8.14 9.96 -3.69
C SER A 47 -8.81 11.07 -2.88
N GLU A 48 -10.03 11.48 -3.28
CA GLU A 48 -10.84 12.42 -2.49
C GLU A 48 -11.12 11.88 -1.08
N GLY A 49 -11.37 10.57 -0.94
CA GLY A 49 -11.60 9.94 0.36
C GLY A 49 -10.38 9.97 1.28
N SER A 50 -9.19 9.65 0.73
CA SER A 50 -7.92 9.76 1.46
C SER A 50 -7.65 11.21 1.86
N ASN A 51 -7.87 12.17 0.94
CA ASN A 51 -7.70 13.60 1.21
C ASN A 51 -8.65 14.12 2.29
N ALA A 52 -9.91 13.66 2.31
CA ALA A 52 -10.89 14.02 3.34
C ALA A 52 -10.46 13.51 4.72
N VAL A 53 -9.93 12.28 4.80
CA VAL A 53 -9.42 11.71 6.05
C VAL A 53 -8.14 12.42 6.51
N ALA A 54 -7.21 12.73 5.62
CA ALA A 54 -6.02 13.51 5.95
C ALA A 54 -6.39 14.89 6.53
N SER A 55 -7.38 15.59 5.93
CA SER A 55 -7.88 16.87 6.43
C SER A 55 -8.53 16.73 7.80
N PHE A 56 -9.32 15.68 8.01
CA PHE A 56 -9.91 15.39 9.32
C PHE A 56 -8.83 15.23 10.40
N ILE A 57 -7.75 14.49 10.13
CA ILE A 57 -6.65 14.27 11.08
C ILE A 57 -5.93 15.59 11.38
N VAL A 58 -5.66 16.42 10.37
CA VAL A 58 -5.07 17.76 10.56
C VAL A 58 -5.94 18.63 11.45
N ASP A 59 -7.27 18.64 11.22
CA ASP A 59 -8.20 19.43 11.99
C ASP A 59 -8.26 18.97 13.45
N GLU A 60 -8.27 17.66 13.72
CA GLU A 60 -8.20 17.10 15.08
C GLU A 60 -6.90 17.52 15.79
N PHE A 61 -5.75 17.45 15.12
CA PHE A 61 -4.47 17.90 15.68
C PHE A 61 -4.47 19.42 15.96
N LYS A 62 -5.02 20.21 15.05
CA LYS A 62 -5.15 21.67 15.18
C LYS A 62 -6.03 22.07 16.35
N GLN A 63 -7.21 21.44 16.47
CA GLN A 63 -8.16 21.68 17.57
C GLN A 63 -7.57 21.28 18.93
N ALA A 64 -6.76 20.22 18.95
CA ALA A 64 -6.03 19.82 20.14
C ALA A 64 -4.87 20.76 20.52
N GLY A 65 -4.49 21.70 19.65
CA GLY A 65 -3.39 22.65 19.88
C GLY A 65 -1.99 22.05 19.69
N LEU A 66 -1.88 21.00 18.87
CA LEU A 66 -0.59 20.45 18.46
C LEU A 66 0.07 21.34 17.41
N LYS A 67 1.42 21.35 17.40
CA LYS A 67 2.18 22.04 16.37
C LYS A 67 2.22 21.18 15.11
N LEU A 68 1.58 21.64 14.05
CA LEU A 68 1.68 20.98 12.74
C LEU A 68 3.11 21.10 12.19
N LEU A 69 3.66 20.03 11.65
CA LEU A 69 4.97 20.00 11.00
C LEU A 69 4.82 20.06 9.48
N CYS A 70 5.94 20.26 8.78
CA CYS A 70 5.98 20.36 7.33
C CYS A 70 5.06 21.46 6.77
N ASN A 71 4.36 21.24 5.68
CA ASN A 71 3.43 22.19 5.09
C ASN A 71 2.04 22.05 5.74
N ASP A 72 1.76 22.83 6.78
CA ASP A 72 0.50 22.80 7.54
C ASP A 72 0.05 21.41 7.98
N GLY A 73 1.01 20.58 8.38
CA GLY A 73 0.77 19.21 8.83
C GLY A 73 0.98 18.14 7.74
N TYR A 74 1.16 18.52 6.49
CA TYR A 74 1.32 17.58 5.38
C TYR A 74 2.79 17.41 4.96
N GLN A 75 3.29 16.19 5.10
CA GLN A 75 4.53 15.75 4.48
C GLN A 75 4.22 15.06 3.17
N SER A 76 4.30 15.79 2.06
CA SER A 76 4.00 15.28 0.73
C SER A 76 5.18 14.48 0.16
N PHE A 77 4.88 13.39 -0.52
CA PHE A 77 5.81 12.60 -1.31
C PHE A 77 5.10 12.02 -2.53
N ALA A 78 5.87 11.67 -3.56
CA ALA A 78 5.31 11.08 -4.77
C ALA A 78 5.90 9.70 -5.04
N TYR A 79 5.09 8.81 -5.58
CA TYR A 79 5.52 7.50 -6.04
C TYR A 79 4.81 7.12 -7.34
N TYR A 80 5.34 6.10 -8.03
CA TYR A 80 4.74 5.64 -9.28
C TYR A 80 4.01 4.32 -9.07
N LYS A 81 2.70 4.30 -9.40
CA LYS A 81 1.85 3.11 -9.35
C LYS A 81 1.42 2.68 -10.75
N GLY A 82 2.21 1.81 -11.36
CA GLY A 82 1.92 1.29 -12.70
C GLY A 82 2.02 2.35 -13.80
N TRP A 83 1.35 2.09 -14.91
CA TRP A 83 1.36 2.89 -16.12
C TRP A 83 -0.05 3.20 -16.56
N LYS A 84 -0.28 4.41 -17.04
CA LYS A 84 -1.52 4.84 -17.68
C LYS A 84 -1.35 4.88 -19.19
N MET A 85 -2.42 4.58 -19.91
CA MET A 85 -2.46 4.72 -21.35
C MET A 85 -2.51 6.21 -21.72
N GLY A 86 -1.64 6.62 -22.66
CA GLY A 86 -1.65 7.96 -23.24
C GLY A 86 -2.61 8.03 -24.43
N ASP A 87 -2.76 9.24 -24.98
CA ASP A 87 -3.77 9.53 -26.02
C ASP A 87 -3.36 9.07 -27.44
N THR A 88 -2.08 8.78 -27.66
CA THR A 88 -1.54 8.47 -29.00
C THR A 88 -1.30 6.97 -29.20
N ASN A 89 -2.26 6.13 -28.85
CA ASN A 89 -2.22 4.71 -29.16
C ASN A 89 -2.94 4.50 -30.49
N VAL A 90 -2.23 4.03 -31.51
CA VAL A 90 -2.76 3.80 -32.84
C VAL A 90 -2.24 2.48 -33.41
N ALA A 91 -3.05 1.82 -34.20
CA ALA A 91 -2.62 0.66 -34.98
C ALA A 91 -3.25 0.75 -36.39
N VAL A 92 -2.46 0.44 -37.42
CA VAL A 92 -2.89 0.49 -38.82
C VAL A 92 -2.50 -0.82 -39.49
N PHE A 93 -3.45 -1.42 -40.15
CA PHE A 93 -3.23 -2.63 -40.93
C PHE A 93 -3.72 -2.44 -42.38
N ALA A 94 -2.85 -2.69 -43.35
CA ALA A 94 -3.14 -2.54 -44.80
C ALA A 94 -3.68 -1.13 -45.18
N GLY A 95 -3.23 -0.07 -44.49
CA GLY A 95 -3.67 1.30 -44.70
C GLY A 95 -4.98 1.67 -43.99
N GLU A 96 -5.60 0.73 -43.29
CA GLU A 96 -6.82 0.98 -42.53
C GLU A 96 -6.54 1.10 -41.04
N PRO A 97 -7.05 2.15 -40.36
CA PRO A 97 -6.91 2.26 -38.90
C PRO A 97 -7.75 1.21 -38.18
N LEU A 98 -7.18 0.59 -37.16
CA LEU A 98 -7.86 -0.36 -36.27
C LEU A 98 -8.49 0.39 -35.10
N GLN A 99 -9.65 -0.08 -34.64
CA GLN A 99 -10.36 0.51 -33.51
C GLN A 99 -9.81 -0.05 -32.18
N CYS A 100 -9.33 0.84 -31.31
CA CYS A 100 -8.86 0.48 -29.98
C CYS A 100 -9.98 -0.14 -29.12
N PHE A 101 -9.67 -1.21 -28.41
CA PHE A 101 -10.58 -2.04 -27.58
C PHE A 101 -11.68 -2.78 -28.35
N THR A 102 -11.66 -2.74 -29.66
CA THR A 102 -12.51 -3.56 -30.53
C THR A 102 -11.65 -4.49 -31.39
N ASP A 103 -10.74 -3.89 -32.16
CA ASP A 103 -9.83 -4.60 -33.05
C ASP A 103 -8.50 -4.93 -32.33
N TYR A 104 -7.99 -4.01 -31.55
CA TYR A 104 -6.73 -4.19 -30.81
C TYR A 104 -6.77 -3.51 -29.43
N ALA A 105 -5.82 -3.88 -28.57
CA ALA A 105 -5.49 -3.15 -27.34
C ALA A 105 -3.98 -3.02 -27.21
N PRO A 106 -3.44 -1.83 -26.83
CA PRO A 106 -2.03 -1.70 -26.48
C PRO A 106 -1.74 -2.45 -25.18
N ALA A 107 -0.56 -3.05 -25.04
CA ALA A 107 -0.17 -3.80 -23.86
C ALA A 107 1.09 -3.21 -23.23
N CYS A 108 0.98 -2.78 -21.97
CA CYS A 108 2.10 -2.24 -21.19
C CYS A 108 2.79 -3.36 -20.39
N TYR A 109 3.63 -4.16 -21.05
CA TYR A 109 4.37 -5.24 -20.39
C TYR A 109 5.78 -4.86 -19.98
N PHE A 110 6.23 -3.65 -20.35
CA PHE A 110 7.57 -3.13 -20.11
C PHE A 110 7.49 -1.66 -19.70
N ASN A 111 8.54 -1.16 -19.08
CA ASN A 111 8.67 0.26 -18.71
C ASN A 111 8.97 1.13 -19.96
N THR A 112 8.17 1.03 -21.02
CA THR A 112 8.34 1.77 -22.26
C THR A 112 7.26 2.86 -22.34
N SER A 113 7.66 4.14 -22.36
CA SER A 113 6.72 5.25 -22.42
C SER A 113 6.03 5.35 -23.78
N MET A 114 6.80 5.33 -24.86
CA MET A 114 6.27 5.39 -26.22
C MET A 114 7.14 4.55 -27.14
N ALA A 115 6.50 3.77 -28.00
CA ALA A 115 7.19 2.97 -29.01
C ALA A 115 6.34 2.92 -30.29
N THR A 116 7.00 3.12 -31.43
CA THR A 116 6.40 3.05 -32.76
C THR A 116 7.16 2.05 -33.62
N LEU A 117 6.45 1.22 -34.36
CA LEU A 117 7.03 0.32 -35.32
C LEU A 117 6.15 0.21 -36.57
N ASN A 118 6.78 0.33 -37.73
CA ASN A 118 6.19 0.02 -39.04
C ASN A 118 7.09 -1.01 -39.73
N ALA A 119 6.71 -2.27 -39.69
CA ALA A 119 7.56 -3.36 -40.15
C ALA A 119 6.73 -4.55 -40.68
N ASP A 120 7.44 -5.50 -41.30
CA ASP A 120 6.85 -6.75 -41.74
C ASP A 120 6.48 -7.66 -40.57
N VAL A 121 5.45 -8.48 -40.75
CA VAL A 121 4.95 -9.43 -39.76
C VAL A 121 5.45 -10.84 -40.05
N VAL A 122 5.96 -11.51 -39.03
CA VAL A 122 6.30 -12.93 -39.04
C VAL A 122 5.50 -13.68 -37.97
N ALA A 123 4.92 -14.83 -38.29
CA ALA A 123 4.25 -15.67 -37.30
C ALA A 123 5.23 -16.72 -36.73
N VAL A 124 5.21 -16.89 -35.40
CA VAL A 124 6.16 -17.76 -34.66
C VAL A 124 5.48 -18.70 -33.67
N GLY A 125 4.22 -18.99 -33.87
CA GLY A 125 3.44 -19.86 -32.99
C GLY A 125 3.35 -19.34 -31.56
N ASN A 126 3.67 -20.18 -30.58
CA ASN A 126 3.61 -19.80 -29.17
C ASN A 126 4.91 -19.13 -28.63
N GLY A 127 5.90 -18.91 -29.47
CA GLY A 127 7.12 -18.21 -29.10
C GLY A 127 8.09 -18.95 -28.16
N LYS A 128 7.89 -20.26 -27.93
CA LYS A 128 8.76 -21.03 -27.00
C LYS A 128 10.06 -21.54 -27.64
N LYS A 129 9.98 -21.87 -28.93
CA LYS A 129 11.12 -22.35 -29.73
C LYS A 129 11.14 -21.58 -31.04
N VAL A 130 11.97 -20.57 -31.14
CA VAL A 130 12.02 -19.67 -32.30
C VAL A 130 13.46 -19.35 -32.62
N ASP A 131 13.80 -19.39 -33.91
CA ASP A 131 15.04 -18.82 -34.42
C ASP A 131 14.86 -17.30 -34.55
N TRP A 132 15.15 -16.59 -33.46
CA TRP A 132 14.92 -15.13 -33.34
C TRP A 132 15.74 -14.32 -34.31
N SER A 133 16.88 -14.88 -34.86
CA SER A 133 17.68 -14.15 -35.86
C SER A 133 16.90 -13.84 -37.15
N LYS A 134 15.85 -14.59 -37.45
CA LYS A 134 14.95 -14.35 -38.58
C LYS A 134 13.86 -13.28 -38.29
N CYS A 135 13.75 -12.84 -37.04
CA CYS A 135 12.68 -11.93 -36.55
C CYS A 135 13.20 -10.53 -36.22
N GLU A 136 14.51 -10.27 -36.39
CA GLU A 136 15.13 -9.00 -36.02
C GLU A 136 14.45 -7.82 -36.68
N GLY A 137 14.07 -6.79 -35.85
CA GLY A 137 13.41 -5.57 -36.28
C GLY A 137 11.98 -5.73 -36.82
N LYS A 138 11.41 -6.94 -36.81
CA LYS A 138 10.07 -7.21 -37.35
C LYS A 138 9.01 -7.27 -36.26
N TRP A 139 7.75 -7.23 -36.68
CA TRP A 139 6.63 -7.65 -35.83
C TRP A 139 6.57 -9.16 -35.73
N VAL A 140 6.48 -9.66 -34.52
CA VAL A 140 6.26 -11.09 -34.26
C VAL A 140 4.83 -11.31 -33.83
N LEU A 141 4.09 -12.15 -34.60
CA LEU A 141 2.74 -12.61 -34.27
C LEU A 141 2.83 -13.86 -33.40
N LEU A 142 2.39 -13.74 -32.15
CA LEU A 142 2.30 -14.83 -31.19
C LEU A 142 0.86 -15.34 -31.06
N MET A 143 0.73 -16.67 -31.02
CA MET A 143 -0.52 -17.38 -30.73
C MET A 143 -0.34 -18.19 -29.44
N PRO A 144 -0.48 -17.55 -28.26
CA PRO A 144 -0.27 -18.24 -26.98
C PRO A 144 -1.35 -19.29 -26.73
N GLY A 145 -0.97 -20.37 -26.05
CA GLY A 145 -1.92 -21.33 -25.49
C GLY A 145 -2.60 -20.78 -24.22
N PRO A 146 -3.63 -21.48 -23.73
CA PRO A 146 -4.42 -21.01 -22.58
C PRO A 146 -3.61 -20.84 -21.28
N ASP A 147 -2.52 -21.58 -21.15
CA ASP A 147 -1.64 -21.51 -19.95
C ASP A 147 -0.41 -20.62 -20.13
N ASP A 148 -0.27 -19.96 -21.27
CA ASP A 148 0.89 -19.16 -21.58
C ASP A 148 0.76 -17.76 -21.00
N ARG A 149 1.83 -17.28 -20.33
CA ARG A 149 1.88 -15.91 -19.79
C ARG A 149 2.31 -14.93 -20.87
N HIS A 150 1.40 -14.14 -21.40
CA HIS A 150 1.64 -13.16 -22.47
C HIS A 150 2.81 -12.21 -22.17
N PRO A 151 2.97 -11.62 -20.97
CA PRO A 151 4.10 -10.75 -20.67
C PRO A 151 5.46 -11.45 -20.78
N SER A 152 5.52 -12.74 -20.39
CA SER A 152 6.77 -13.51 -20.44
C SER A 152 7.17 -13.83 -21.88
N LEU A 153 6.20 -14.17 -22.73
CA LEU A 153 6.43 -14.42 -24.15
C LEU A 153 6.90 -13.16 -24.87
N ALA A 154 6.19 -12.04 -24.67
CA ALA A 154 6.57 -10.76 -25.25
C ALA A 154 7.97 -10.31 -24.81
N ARG A 155 8.30 -10.47 -23.53
CA ARG A 155 9.63 -10.14 -23.00
C ARG A 155 10.73 -11.01 -23.63
N ASN A 156 10.47 -12.28 -23.83
CA ASN A 156 11.42 -13.18 -24.49
C ASN A 156 11.68 -12.74 -25.94
N ALA A 157 10.63 -12.45 -26.70
CA ALA A 157 10.75 -11.98 -28.08
C ALA A 157 11.59 -10.68 -28.18
N ILE A 158 11.21 -9.66 -27.41
CA ILE A 158 11.89 -8.35 -27.41
C ILE A 158 13.37 -8.47 -26.99
N LYS A 159 13.70 -9.28 -25.98
CA LYS A 159 15.09 -9.52 -25.57
C LYS A 159 15.96 -10.14 -26.69
N ASN A 160 15.34 -10.79 -27.64
CA ASN A 160 16.00 -11.39 -28.78
C ASN A 160 16.00 -10.51 -30.04
N GLY A 161 15.80 -9.19 -29.91
CA GLY A 161 15.95 -8.24 -31.02
C GLY A 161 14.72 -8.06 -31.90
N VAL A 162 13.55 -8.59 -31.50
CA VAL A 162 12.28 -8.38 -32.20
C VAL A 162 11.86 -6.91 -32.08
N GLY A 163 11.40 -6.32 -33.19
CA GLY A 163 10.99 -4.91 -33.23
C GLY A 163 9.71 -4.63 -32.47
N GLY A 164 8.71 -5.54 -32.53
CA GLY A 164 7.44 -5.43 -31.82
C GLY A 164 6.71 -6.77 -31.71
N VAL A 165 5.72 -6.86 -30.83
CA VAL A 165 4.99 -8.10 -30.58
C VAL A 165 3.48 -7.90 -30.77
N ILE A 166 2.86 -8.74 -31.58
CA ILE A 166 1.43 -8.89 -31.75
C ILE A 166 0.98 -10.17 -31.06
N ILE A 167 0.05 -10.08 -30.13
CA ILE A 167 -0.51 -11.24 -29.41
C ILE A 167 -1.97 -11.42 -29.82
N VAL A 168 -2.33 -12.61 -30.22
CA VAL A 168 -3.74 -12.93 -30.48
C VAL A 168 -4.47 -13.15 -29.16
N ASP A 169 -5.46 -12.30 -28.88
CA ASP A 169 -6.33 -12.43 -27.71
C ASP A 169 -7.62 -13.14 -28.09
N THR A 170 -7.87 -14.29 -27.49
CA THR A 170 -9.06 -15.11 -27.74
C THR A 170 -10.32 -14.57 -27.03
N ALA A 171 -10.20 -13.51 -26.23
CA ALA A 171 -11.35 -12.80 -25.68
C ALA A 171 -12.17 -12.14 -26.81
N LYS A 172 -13.48 -11.96 -26.59
CA LYS A 172 -14.38 -11.37 -27.60
C LYS A 172 -13.95 -9.96 -28.06
N ALA A 173 -13.27 -9.21 -27.18
CA ALA A 173 -12.60 -7.96 -27.50
C ALA A 173 -11.28 -7.90 -26.72
N PRO A 174 -10.20 -7.41 -27.34
CA PRO A 174 -8.93 -7.26 -26.66
C PRO A 174 -9.07 -6.32 -25.48
N GLN A 175 -8.61 -6.76 -24.32
CA GLN A 175 -8.68 -5.97 -23.09
C GLN A 175 -7.33 -5.34 -22.77
N TYR A 176 -7.38 -4.13 -22.22
CA TYR A 176 -6.23 -3.51 -21.62
C TYR A 176 -5.86 -4.24 -20.34
N ASP A 177 -4.72 -4.92 -20.33
CA ASP A 177 -4.17 -5.52 -19.12
C ASP A 177 -3.50 -4.43 -18.30
N TYR A 178 -4.18 -3.96 -17.27
CA TYR A 178 -3.57 -3.15 -16.23
C TYR A 178 -2.65 -4.07 -15.41
N TYR A 179 -1.44 -4.29 -15.88
CA TYR A 179 -0.44 -4.94 -15.04
C TYR A 179 0.06 -3.91 -14.03
N ASN A 180 -0.38 -4.06 -12.79
CA ASN A 180 0.35 -3.54 -11.64
C ASN A 180 1.74 -4.20 -11.69
N THR A 181 2.73 -3.48 -12.18
CA THR A 181 4.13 -3.90 -12.16
C THR A 181 4.71 -3.73 -10.77
N LEU A 182 4.06 -4.33 -9.77
CA LEU A 182 4.61 -4.53 -8.44
C LEU A 182 5.93 -5.31 -8.60
N GLY A 183 7.06 -4.63 -8.39
CA GLY A 183 8.39 -5.25 -8.36
C GLY A 183 9.30 -5.01 -9.55
N ILE A 184 8.92 -4.22 -10.55
CA ILE A 184 9.90 -3.69 -11.52
C ILE A 184 10.31 -2.31 -11.05
N SER A 185 11.56 -2.18 -10.58
CA SER A 185 12.15 -0.89 -10.19
C SER A 185 11.75 0.18 -11.20
N ALA A 186 10.96 1.16 -10.73
CA ALA A 186 10.45 2.27 -11.53
C ALA A 186 11.56 3.13 -12.17
N ASN A 187 12.82 2.86 -11.86
CA ASN A 187 13.97 3.68 -12.19
C ASN A 187 14.63 3.34 -13.54
N LYS A 188 14.19 2.30 -14.25
CA LYS A 188 14.71 2.00 -15.60
C LYS A 188 13.59 2.04 -16.63
N VAL A 189 13.53 3.14 -17.38
CA VAL A 189 12.80 3.19 -18.65
C VAL A 189 13.58 2.38 -19.65
N LEU A 190 13.00 1.30 -20.17
CA LEU A 190 13.59 0.49 -21.24
C LEU A 190 12.93 0.94 -22.55
N THR A 191 13.74 1.37 -23.51
CA THR A 191 13.25 1.63 -24.87
C THR A 191 13.12 0.28 -25.58
N LEU A 192 11.92 -0.31 -25.49
CA LEU A 192 11.60 -1.60 -26.11
C LEU A 192 10.51 -1.38 -27.18
N GLY A 193 10.38 -2.34 -28.09
CA GLY A 193 9.37 -2.27 -29.13
C GLY A 193 7.93 -2.33 -28.58
N PRO A 194 6.94 -1.88 -29.38
CA PRO A 194 5.53 -1.89 -28.97
C PRO A 194 5.00 -3.32 -28.85
N VAL A 195 4.08 -3.51 -27.90
CA VAL A 195 3.31 -4.74 -27.74
C VAL A 195 1.83 -4.43 -27.87
N ILE A 196 1.13 -5.15 -28.73
CA ILE A 196 -0.31 -5.04 -28.89
C ILE A 196 -1.00 -6.39 -28.82
N LYS A 197 -2.24 -6.39 -28.41
CA LYS A 197 -3.15 -7.52 -28.55
C LYS A 197 -4.09 -7.24 -29.71
N ILE A 198 -4.40 -8.25 -30.51
CA ILE A 198 -5.41 -8.15 -31.58
C ILE A 198 -6.53 -9.14 -31.35
N SER A 199 -7.71 -8.83 -31.84
CA SER A 199 -8.84 -9.75 -31.86
C SER A 199 -8.64 -10.87 -32.91
N GLU A 200 -9.36 -11.97 -32.75
CA GLU A 200 -9.37 -13.07 -33.74
C GLU A 200 -9.84 -12.59 -35.11
N ALA A 201 -10.82 -11.67 -35.17
CA ALA A 201 -11.30 -11.06 -36.40
C ALA A 201 -10.20 -10.26 -37.15
N VAL A 202 -9.31 -9.58 -36.41
CA VAL A 202 -8.16 -8.91 -37.03
C VAL A 202 -7.15 -9.92 -37.54
N LEU A 203 -6.90 -11.00 -36.78
CA LEU A 203 -6.04 -12.09 -37.24
C LEU A 203 -6.55 -12.69 -38.56
N GLU A 204 -7.85 -12.97 -38.65
CA GLU A 204 -8.48 -13.50 -39.88
C GLU A 204 -8.26 -12.56 -41.08
N ARG A 205 -8.48 -11.24 -40.88
CA ARG A 205 -8.22 -10.23 -41.93
C ARG A 205 -6.75 -10.21 -42.34
N MET A 206 -5.81 -10.31 -41.37
CA MET A 206 -4.37 -10.33 -41.63
C MET A 206 -3.97 -11.58 -42.45
N LEU A 207 -4.48 -12.76 -42.06
CA LEU A 207 -4.18 -14.01 -42.76
C LEU A 207 -4.81 -14.10 -44.15
N ALA A 208 -6.01 -13.55 -44.34
CA ALA A 208 -6.62 -13.45 -45.66
C ALA A 208 -5.78 -12.63 -46.66
N LYS A 209 -5.13 -11.55 -46.21
CA LYS A 209 -4.16 -10.78 -47.02
C LYS A 209 -2.89 -11.59 -47.32
N ALA A 210 -2.53 -12.54 -46.51
CA ALA A 210 -1.42 -13.48 -46.72
C ALA A 210 -1.86 -14.75 -47.53
N ASN A 211 -3.06 -14.78 -48.08
CA ASN A 211 -3.68 -15.96 -48.72
C ASN A 211 -3.67 -17.21 -47.82
N MET A 212 -3.97 -17.05 -46.56
CA MET A 212 -3.96 -18.07 -45.51
C MET A 212 -5.21 -17.93 -44.62
N ASP A 213 -5.61 -19.01 -43.98
CA ASP A 213 -6.61 -18.99 -42.90
C ASP A 213 -5.99 -19.39 -41.56
N VAL A 214 -6.77 -19.22 -40.49
CA VAL A 214 -6.33 -19.49 -39.10
C VAL A 214 -6.02 -20.98 -38.92
N ASP A 215 -6.75 -21.88 -39.54
CA ASP A 215 -6.55 -23.33 -39.40
C ASP A 215 -5.25 -23.75 -40.07
N ASN A 216 -4.96 -23.21 -41.26
CA ASN A 216 -3.69 -23.41 -41.94
C ASN A 216 -2.53 -22.93 -41.10
N LEU A 217 -2.61 -21.74 -40.48
CA LEU A 217 -1.58 -21.24 -39.59
C LEU A 217 -1.42 -22.16 -38.35
N ARG A 218 -2.52 -22.54 -37.69
CA ARG A 218 -2.49 -23.47 -36.55
C ARG A 218 -1.90 -24.84 -36.92
N ASN A 219 -2.21 -25.35 -38.10
CA ASN A 219 -1.67 -26.62 -38.57
C ASN A 219 -0.15 -26.52 -38.87
N ASN A 220 0.29 -25.42 -39.44
CA ASN A 220 1.73 -25.19 -39.67
C ASN A 220 2.49 -25.13 -38.35
N ILE A 221 1.97 -24.41 -37.35
CA ILE A 221 2.54 -24.34 -35.98
C ILE A 221 2.61 -25.73 -35.32
N LYS A 222 1.58 -26.57 -35.51
CA LYS A 222 1.61 -27.96 -34.96
C LYS A 222 2.66 -28.83 -35.61
N LYS A 223 2.87 -28.67 -36.91
CA LYS A 223 3.84 -29.45 -37.68
C LYS A 223 5.28 -29.03 -37.38
N ASP A 224 5.52 -27.75 -37.32
CA ASP A 224 6.84 -27.17 -37.05
C ASP A 224 6.74 -26.18 -35.89
N LYS A 225 7.19 -26.59 -34.69
CA LYS A 225 7.17 -25.80 -33.49
C LYS A 225 8.22 -24.68 -33.49
N ASP A 226 9.20 -24.75 -34.35
CA ASP A 226 10.31 -23.78 -34.49
C ASP A 226 10.07 -22.85 -35.69
N MET A 227 8.86 -22.88 -36.24
CA MET A 227 8.48 -22.15 -37.44
C MET A 227 8.64 -20.66 -37.27
N VAL A 228 9.27 -20.03 -38.24
CA VAL A 228 9.22 -18.57 -38.49
C VAL A 228 8.62 -18.39 -39.89
N LEU A 229 7.36 -17.96 -39.95
CA LEU A 229 6.60 -17.82 -41.18
C LEU A 229 6.40 -16.33 -41.53
N PRO A 230 7.10 -15.81 -42.56
CA PRO A 230 6.79 -14.46 -43.07
C PRO A 230 5.39 -14.42 -43.66
N LEU A 231 4.60 -13.43 -43.27
CA LEU A 231 3.21 -13.27 -43.77
C LEU A 231 3.11 -12.36 -44.99
N GLY A 232 4.18 -11.67 -45.36
CA GLY A 232 4.20 -10.75 -46.52
C GLY A 232 3.31 -9.52 -46.33
N ILE A 233 3.03 -9.17 -45.09
CA ILE A 233 2.19 -8.01 -44.72
C ILE A 233 2.96 -7.08 -43.78
N ARG A 234 2.65 -5.76 -43.88
CA ARG A 234 3.19 -4.74 -42.99
C ARG A 234 2.13 -4.37 -41.97
N PHE A 235 2.62 -4.09 -40.77
CA PHE A 235 1.80 -3.61 -39.68
C PHE A 235 2.48 -2.38 -39.05
N GLU A 236 1.67 -1.37 -38.73
CA GLU A 236 2.15 -0.16 -38.07
C GLU A 236 1.39 0.04 -36.77
N ALA A 237 2.10 0.26 -35.68
CA ALA A 237 1.47 0.68 -34.44
C ALA A 237 2.37 1.57 -33.58
N THR A 238 1.72 2.46 -32.86
CA THR A 238 2.31 3.24 -31.78
C THR A 238 1.62 2.86 -30.47
N THR A 239 2.39 2.51 -29.47
CA THR A 239 1.92 2.39 -28.10
C THR A 239 2.48 3.55 -27.28
N ASN A 240 1.62 4.20 -26.50
CA ASN A 240 1.98 5.33 -25.65
C ASN A 240 1.45 5.08 -24.24
N PHE A 241 2.38 5.10 -23.28
CA PHE A 241 2.07 4.96 -21.85
C PHE A 241 2.89 5.96 -21.05
N TYR A 242 2.36 6.41 -19.93
CA TYR A 242 3.08 7.25 -18.98
C TYR A 242 2.95 6.66 -17.57
N ARG A 243 3.94 6.95 -16.73
CA ARG A 243 3.92 6.51 -15.35
C ARG A 243 2.76 7.17 -14.61
N ASN A 244 1.98 6.36 -13.90
CA ASN A 244 0.95 6.88 -13.02
C ASN A 244 1.63 7.39 -11.74
N GLU A 245 1.83 8.70 -11.65
CA GLU A 245 2.30 9.35 -10.43
C GLU A 245 1.14 9.51 -9.44
N VAL A 246 1.40 9.16 -8.19
CA VAL A 246 0.48 9.29 -7.06
C VAL A 246 1.12 10.23 -6.05
N ASN A 247 0.39 11.28 -5.65
CA ASN A 247 0.83 12.29 -4.69
C ASN A 247 0.26 11.98 -3.31
N ALA A 248 1.01 11.22 -2.53
CA ALA A 248 0.65 10.85 -1.17
C ALA A 248 1.15 11.86 -0.14
N LYS A 249 0.64 11.80 1.09
CA LYS A 249 1.03 12.71 2.16
C LYS A 249 0.83 12.10 3.54
N ASN A 250 1.88 12.05 4.32
CA ASN A 250 1.74 11.82 5.75
C ASN A 250 1.13 13.06 6.44
N VAL A 251 0.39 12.84 7.53
CA VAL A 251 -0.05 13.93 8.40
C VAL A 251 0.77 13.89 9.69
N VAL A 252 1.45 14.99 10.01
CA VAL A 252 2.47 15.01 11.08
C VAL A 252 2.27 16.19 12.02
N ALA A 253 2.20 15.89 13.32
CA ALA A 253 2.11 16.90 14.37
C ALA A 253 3.06 16.61 15.52
N LEU A 254 3.46 17.68 16.22
CA LEU A 254 4.40 17.66 17.33
C LEU A 254 3.73 18.18 18.62
N LEU A 255 3.89 17.41 19.67
CA LEU A 255 3.74 17.88 21.04
C LEU A 255 5.12 18.15 21.63
N GLU A 256 5.48 19.43 21.85
CA GLU A 256 6.78 19.77 22.43
C GLU A 256 6.85 19.32 23.90
N GLY A 257 7.95 18.69 24.26
CA GLY A 257 8.25 18.22 25.62
C GLY A 257 8.53 19.36 26.59
N SER A 258 8.44 19.07 27.89
CA SER A 258 8.63 20.06 28.97
C SER A 258 10.05 20.16 29.51
N ASP A 259 10.88 19.14 29.32
CA ASP A 259 12.25 19.14 29.84
C ASP A 259 13.16 19.91 28.88
N PRO A 260 14.01 20.85 29.37
CA PRO A 260 14.81 21.70 28.50
C PRO A 260 15.87 20.95 27.68
N VAL A 261 16.24 19.73 28.08
CA VAL A 261 17.23 18.88 27.39
C VAL A 261 16.49 17.79 26.60
N LEU A 262 15.61 17.03 27.27
CA LEU A 262 14.94 15.88 26.68
C LEU A 262 13.89 16.24 25.64
N LYS A 263 13.40 17.48 25.59
CA LYS A 263 12.46 17.93 24.56
C LYS A 263 13.01 17.82 23.13
N ASN A 264 14.32 17.73 22.96
CA ASN A 264 14.97 17.49 21.67
C ASN A 264 15.09 16.01 21.32
N GLU A 265 14.63 15.10 22.19
CA GLU A 265 14.47 13.68 21.93
C GLU A 265 13.00 13.36 21.66
N TYR A 266 12.73 12.47 20.72
CA TYR A 266 11.37 12.24 20.22
C TYR A 266 10.91 10.80 20.46
N ILE A 267 9.64 10.65 20.84
CA ILE A 267 8.90 9.42 20.72
C ILE A 267 7.96 9.59 19.54
N VAL A 268 7.97 8.67 18.59
CA VAL A 268 7.04 8.68 17.46
C VAL A 268 5.88 7.74 17.77
N VAL A 269 4.65 8.20 17.54
CA VAL A 269 3.43 7.42 17.62
C VAL A 269 2.76 7.48 16.25
N GLY A 270 2.64 6.33 15.59
CA GLY A 270 2.18 6.27 14.21
C GLY A 270 1.08 5.26 13.97
N ALA A 271 0.34 5.47 12.89
CA ALA A 271 -0.63 4.56 12.29
C ALA A 271 -0.81 4.95 10.83
N HIS A 272 -1.10 4.03 9.93
CA HIS A 272 -1.44 4.41 8.56
C HIS A 272 -2.95 4.71 8.44
N TYR A 273 -3.29 5.62 7.51
CA TYR A 273 -4.69 6.04 7.30
C TYR A 273 -5.23 5.66 5.92
N ASP A 274 -4.37 5.30 4.98
CA ASP A 274 -4.76 4.75 3.68
C ASP A 274 -5.34 3.34 3.80
N HIS A 275 -5.98 2.87 2.72
CA HIS A 275 -6.38 1.49 2.56
C HIS A 275 -6.51 1.14 1.07
N VAL A 276 -6.91 -0.09 0.75
CA VAL A 276 -6.81 -0.66 -0.60
C VAL A 276 -7.82 -0.11 -1.63
N GLY A 277 -8.69 0.83 -1.24
CA GLY A 277 -9.61 1.51 -2.15
C GLY A 277 -10.85 0.69 -2.49
N TYR A 278 -11.18 0.59 -3.78
CA TYR A 278 -12.35 -0.12 -4.27
C TYR A 278 -12.07 -0.85 -5.58
N VAL A 279 -12.93 -1.78 -5.93
CA VAL A 279 -12.92 -2.44 -7.23
C VAL A 279 -14.30 -2.42 -7.86
N GLU A 280 -14.36 -2.24 -9.18
CA GLU A 280 -15.58 -2.37 -9.97
C GLU A 280 -15.54 -3.69 -10.74
N LYS A 281 -16.56 -4.51 -10.57
CA LYS A 281 -16.70 -5.78 -11.30
C LYS A 281 -18.15 -6.16 -11.50
N PRO A 282 -18.46 -6.95 -12.55
CA PRO A 282 -19.80 -7.47 -12.75
C PRO A 282 -20.28 -8.27 -11.54
N SER A 283 -21.50 -8.02 -11.11
CA SER A 283 -22.16 -8.82 -10.08
C SER A 283 -22.44 -10.22 -10.60
N ALA A 284 -22.03 -11.24 -9.86
CA ALA A 284 -22.29 -12.64 -10.22
C ALA A 284 -23.80 -12.97 -10.38
N LYS A 285 -24.69 -12.21 -9.70
CA LYS A 285 -26.14 -12.42 -9.77
C LYS A 285 -26.81 -11.70 -10.96
N THR A 286 -26.34 -10.52 -11.33
CA THR A 286 -27.05 -9.64 -12.26
C THR A 286 -26.27 -9.29 -13.51
N GLY A 287 -24.96 -9.59 -13.56
CA GLY A 287 -24.04 -9.16 -14.62
C GLY A 287 -23.80 -7.64 -14.70
N LYS A 288 -24.49 -6.83 -13.88
CA LYS A 288 -24.31 -5.38 -13.85
C LYS A 288 -23.06 -5.02 -13.08
N LEU A 289 -22.36 -3.98 -13.53
CA LEU A 289 -21.20 -3.42 -12.83
C LEU A 289 -21.60 -3.00 -11.42
N ARG A 290 -20.78 -3.36 -10.43
CA ARG A 290 -20.97 -3.01 -9.03
C ARG A 290 -19.62 -2.62 -8.42
N THR A 291 -19.62 -1.52 -7.67
CA THR A 291 -18.50 -1.08 -6.87
C THR A 291 -18.46 -1.87 -5.56
N TYR A 292 -17.30 -2.40 -5.24
CA TYR A 292 -16.99 -3.09 -3.99
C TYR A 292 -15.95 -2.27 -3.25
N ILE A 293 -16.39 -1.57 -2.20
CA ILE A 293 -15.54 -0.67 -1.40
C ILE A 293 -14.93 -1.47 -0.25
N TYR A 294 -13.64 -1.27 -0.02
CA TYR A 294 -12.90 -1.85 1.09
C TYR A 294 -12.79 -0.77 2.17
N ASN A 295 -13.68 -0.78 3.15
CA ASN A 295 -13.80 0.31 4.13
C ASN A 295 -12.67 0.32 5.17
N GLY A 296 -12.04 -0.84 5.45
CA GLY A 296 -10.87 -0.91 6.31
C GLY A 296 -11.11 -0.31 7.69
N ALA A 297 -12.17 -0.76 8.39
CA ALA A 297 -12.51 -0.21 9.69
C ALA A 297 -11.50 -0.62 10.77
N ASP A 298 -11.01 -1.87 10.73
CA ASP A 298 -9.89 -2.30 11.57
C ASP A 298 -8.57 -1.97 10.91
N ASP A 299 -8.45 -2.18 9.63
CA ASP A 299 -7.28 -1.91 8.80
C ASP A 299 -7.43 -0.62 7.98
N ASN A 300 -6.92 0.57 8.37
CA ASN A 300 -6.42 0.81 9.71
C ASN A 300 -7.07 2.06 10.30
N ALA A 301 -8.41 2.23 10.10
CA ALA A 301 -9.11 3.34 10.78
C ALA A 301 -9.04 3.19 12.31
N SER A 302 -8.99 1.95 12.84
CA SER A 302 -8.88 1.68 14.28
C SER A 302 -7.57 2.24 14.86
N GLY A 303 -6.43 1.95 14.23
CA GLY A 303 -5.12 2.44 14.67
C GLY A 303 -4.98 3.94 14.53
N THR A 304 -5.41 4.49 13.39
CA THR A 304 -5.34 5.94 13.13
C THR A 304 -6.19 6.74 14.13
N VAL A 305 -7.44 6.34 14.37
CA VAL A 305 -8.28 6.97 15.39
C VAL A 305 -7.66 6.84 16.77
N GLY A 306 -7.09 5.67 17.10
CA GLY A 306 -6.36 5.46 18.34
C GLY A 306 -5.19 6.42 18.53
N MET A 307 -4.40 6.63 17.48
CA MET A 307 -3.28 7.58 17.49
C MET A 307 -3.76 9.03 17.66
N VAL A 308 -4.84 9.43 16.98
CA VAL A 308 -5.43 10.78 17.12
C VAL A 308 -5.95 11.01 18.54
N GLU A 309 -6.64 10.05 19.14
CA GLU A 309 -7.14 10.20 20.51
C GLU A 309 -6.01 10.22 21.57
N LEU A 310 -4.92 9.48 21.33
CA LEU A 310 -3.72 9.61 22.14
C LEU A 310 -3.12 11.02 22.01
N ALA A 311 -3.04 11.56 20.81
CA ALA A 311 -2.53 12.92 20.55
C ALA A 311 -3.36 13.98 21.30
N LYS A 312 -4.68 13.91 21.22
CA LYS A 312 -5.63 14.80 21.93
C LYS A 312 -5.46 14.69 23.45
N LYS A 313 -5.32 13.46 23.97
CA LYS A 313 -5.07 13.23 25.39
C LYS A 313 -3.79 13.90 25.86
N TYR A 314 -2.69 13.69 25.15
CA TYR A 314 -1.42 14.29 25.53
C TYR A 314 -1.42 15.82 25.44
N ALA A 315 -2.10 16.37 24.43
CA ALA A 315 -2.25 17.81 24.26
C ALA A 315 -3.08 18.48 25.38
N SER A 316 -4.08 17.78 25.93
CA SER A 316 -4.95 18.29 27.01
C SER A 316 -4.30 18.22 28.41
N GLN A 317 -3.16 17.55 28.57
CA GLN A 317 -2.50 17.41 29.87
C GLN A 317 -1.89 18.73 30.35
N GLN A 318 -2.12 19.07 31.61
CA GLN A 318 -1.49 20.24 32.25
C GLN A 318 0.04 20.11 32.34
N MET A 319 0.55 18.90 32.59
CA MET A 319 1.97 18.60 32.60
C MET A 319 2.32 17.80 31.34
N ARG A 320 3.04 18.43 30.45
CA ARG A 320 3.56 17.79 29.25
C ARG A 320 4.63 16.76 29.61
N PRO A 321 4.77 15.68 28.81
CA PRO A 321 5.86 14.73 28.96
C PRO A 321 7.22 15.41 28.78
N LYS A 322 8.28 14.79 29.29
CA LYS A 322 9.65 15.37 29.22
C LYS A 322 10.18 15.42 27.78
N ARG A 323 10.04 14.31 27.05
CA ARG A 323 10.37 14.25 25.61
C ARG A 323 9.24 14.76 24.77
N SER A 324 9.58 15.26 23.63
CA SER A 324 8.60 15.57 22.60
C SER A 324 7.97 14.30 22.03
N ILE A 325 6.71 14.39 21.62
CA ILE A 325 6.01 13.30 20.95
C ILE A 325 5.62 13.77 19.55
N ILE A 326 5.96 12.97 18.53
CA ILE A 326 5.51 13.18 17.18
C ILE A 326 4.37 12.19 16.93
N PHE A 327 3.22 12.69 16.51
CA PHE A 327 2.09 11.90 16.04
C PHE A 327 2.06 11.95 14.53
N VAL A 328 2.00 10.78 13.90
CA VAL A 328 2.04 10.68 12.43
C VAL A 328 1.02 9.68 11.91
N ALA A 329 0.17 10.14 10.98
CA ALA A 329 -0.65 9.27 10.17
C ALA A 329 0.07 9.07 8.83
N PHE A 330 0.49 7.83 8.56
CA PHE A 330 1.20 7.46 7.34
C PHE A 330 0.20 7.25 6.19
N ASP A 331 0.60 7.66 4.98
CA ASP A 331 -0.09 7.35 3.74
C ASP A 331 0.67 6.26 2.97
N ALA A 332 0.00 5.57 2.08
CA ALA A 332 0.59 4.57 1.19
C ALA A 332 1.35 3.44 1.93
N GLU A 333 0.85 3.01 3.09
CA GLU A 333 1.32 1.81 3.77
C GLU A 333 1.04 0.58 2.90
N GLU A 334 -0.19 0.47 2.38
CA GLU A 334 -0.69 -0.61 1.52
C GLU A 334 0.05 -0.70 0.16
N GLU A 335 0.74 0.36 -0.21
CA GLU A 335 1.58 0.44 -1.41
C GLU A 335 3.05 0.06 -1.13
N GLY A 336 3.34 -0.48 0.04
CA GLY A 336 4.65 -0.97 0.45
C GLY A 336 5.38 -0.09 1.46
N LEU A 337 4.66 0.45 2.45
CA LEU A 337 5.20 1.22 3.58
C LEU A 337 5.85 2.55 3.14
N LEU A 338 5.35 3.16 2.05
CA LEU A 338 6.02 4.30 1.40
C LEU A 338 6.00 5.55 2.28
N GLY A 339 4.90 5.78 3.03
CA GLY A 339 4.79 6.92 3.92
C GLY A 339 5.80 6.89 5.06
N SER A 340 5.96 5.74 5.71
CA SER A 340 6.93 5.60 6.78
C SER A 340 8.38 5.54 6.26
N ASP A 341 8.61 5.06 5.04
CA ASP A 341 9.92 5.11 4.38
C ASP A 341 10.35 6.56 4.11
N SER A 342 9.40 7.39 3.66
CA SER A 342 9.62 8.82 3.39
C SER A 342 9.61 9.70 4.65
N PHE A 343 9.35 9.16 5.85
CA PHE A 343 9.15 9.96 7.05
C PHE A 343 10.35 10.84 7.40
N PHE A 344 11.56 10.34 7.23
CA PHE A 344 12.79 11.11 7.54
C PHE A 344 13.27 11.99 6.39
N ASP A 345 12.50 12.06 5.27
CA ASP A 345 12.86 12.90 4.14
C ASP A 345 12.51 14.39 4.39
N GLN A 346 13.29 15.24 3.79
CA GLN A 346 13.24 16.68 3.56
C GLN A 346 12.57 17.62 4.60
N CYS A 347 11.31 17.44 4.99
CA CYS A 347 10.62 18.46 5.80
C CYS A 347 10.69 18.19 7.31
N ILE A 348 10.94 16.96 7.72
CA ILE A 348 11.14 16.59 9.11
C ILE A 348 12.64 16.66 9.39
N ALA A 349 13.14 17.86 9.70
CA ALA A 349 14.55 18.09 10.01
C ALA A 349 14.95 17.47 11.36
N ILE A 350 14.67 16.16 11.54
CA ILE A 350 14.97 15.41 12.76
C ILE A 350 15.97 14.31 12.39
N ASP A 351 17.12 14.35 13.04
CA ASP A 351 18.07 13.25 12.94
C ASP A 351 17.48 11.97 13.55
N THR A 352 17.61 10.85 12.86
CA THR A 352 17.11 9.55 13.31
C THR A 352 17.61 9.17 14.69
N SER A 353 18.83 9.61 15.06
CA SER A 353 19.41 9.41 16.39
C SER A 353 18.66 10.13 17.50
N MET A 354 17.85 11.15 17.19
CA MET A 354 17.01 11.86 18.16
C MET A 354 15.70 11.12 18.45
N VAL A 355 15.28 10.18 17.61
CA VAL A 355 14.12 9.34 17.86
C VAL A 355 14.48 8.18 18.77
N LYS A 356 13.86 8.08 19.94
CA LYS A 356 14.21 7.11 20.98
C LYS A 356 13.35 5.86 21.01
N ALA A 357 12.14 5.94 20.48
CA ALA A 357 11.28 4.80 20.24
C ALA A 357 10.16 5.16 19.27
N MET A 358 9.58 4.14 18.61
CA MET A 358 8.37 4.26 17.80
C MET A 358 7.30 3.29 18.32
N VAL A 359 6.10 3.79 18.50
CA VAL A 359 4.89 3.03 18.83
C VAL A 359 3.97 3.06 17.61
N ASN A 360 3.71 1.91 17.02
CA ASN A 360 2.84 1.74 15.85
C ASN A 360 1.51 1.11 16.27
N LEU A 361 0.40 1.68 15.79
CA LEU A 361 -0.94 1.16 16.03
C LEU A 361 -1.53 0.74 14.69
N ASP A 362 -1.76 -0.56 14.53
CA ASP A 362 -2.31 -1.07 13.28
C ASP A 362 -3.14 -2.31 13.56
N MET A 363 -4.44 -2.24 13.19
CA MET A 363 -5.45 -3.25 13.48
C MET A 363 -5.60 -3.51 14.98
N ILE A 364 -6.09 -2.53 15.73
CA ILE A 364 -6.30 -2.61 17.20
C ILE A 364 -7.75 -2.76 17.61
N GLY A 365 -8.69 -2.89 16.67
CA GLY A 365 -10.13 -2.91 16.90
C GLY A 365 -10.78 -4.30 16.96
N ARG A 366 -10.04 -5.39 16.72
CA ARG A 366 -10.61 -6.75 16.62
C ARG A 366 -10.01 -7.72 17.64
N TYR A 367 -9.96 -7.30 18.90
CA TYR A 367 -9.39 -8.11 19.97
C TYR A 367 -10.05 -9.49 20.09
N ASN A 368 -9.22 -10.54 20.21
CA ASN A 368 -9.63 -11.90 20.45
C ASN A 368 -8.99 -12.40 21.76
N PRO A 369 -9.77 -12.79 22.79
CA PRO A 369 -9.23 -13.23 24.08
C PRO A 369 -8.29 -14.45 24.02
N GLU A 370 -8.49 -15.33 23.05
CA GLU A 370 -7.61 -16.50 22.86
C GLU A 370 -6.25 -16.10 22.31
N LYS A 371 -6.25 -15.19 21.33
CA LYS A 371 -5.04 -14.70 20.69
C LYS A 371 -4.32 -13.66 21.56
N GLY A 372 -5.06 -12.72 22.14
CA GLY A 372 -4.55 -11.59 22.92
C GLY A 372 -4.06 -10.43 22.02
N LEU A 373 -3.79 -9.29 22.64
CA LEU A 373 -3.07 -8.19 22.03
C LEU A 373 -1.61 -8.61 21.81
N LYS A 374 -1.09 -8.39 20.61
CA LYS A 374 0.31 -8.58 20.27
C LYS A 374 1.03 -7.23 20.35
N ILE A 375 2.16 -7.20 21.06
CA ILE A 375 3.13 -6.10 21.01
C ILE A 375 4.40 -6.67 20.38
N ILE A 376 4.57 -6.39 19.10
CA ILE A 376 5.62 -6.95 18.26
C ILE A 376 6.80 -5.97 18.25
N GLY A 377 8.03 -6.48 18.18
CA GLY A 377 9.24 -5.65 18.15
C GLY A 377 9.70 -5.12 19.53
N ALA A 378 9.02 -5.41 20.64
CA ALA A 378 9.48 -5.02 21.97
C ALA A 378 10.91 -5.52 22.28
N ASN A 379 11.33 -6.62 21.67
CA ASN A 379 12.69 -7.18 21.76
C ASN A 379 13.72 -6.45 20.87
N SER A 380 13.32 -5.43 20.11
CA SER A 380 14.26 -4.49 19.45
C SER A 380 15.01 -3.60 20.45
N SER A 381 14.75 -3.78 21.74
CA SER A 381 15.56 -3.19 22.82
C SER A 381 15.75 -4.18 23.96
N LYS A 382 16.87 -4.03 24.69
CA LYS A 382 17.21 -4.89 25.83
C LYS A 382 16.14 -4.88 26.92
N GLU A 383 15.51 -3.73 27.13
CA GLU A 383 14.56 -3.48 28.21
C GLU A 383 13.08 -3.59 27.78
N GLY A 384 12.80 -3.65 26.48
CA GLY A 384 11.45 -3.46 25.95
C GLY A 384 10.47 -4.55 26.38
N VAL A 385 10.86 -5.82 26.32
CA VAL A 385 9.99 -6.94 26.72
C VAL A 385 9.62 -6.86 28.22
N ASP A 386 10.61 -6.58 29.08
CA ASP A 386 10.37 -6.48 30.52
C ASP A 386 9.55 -5.22 30.86
N LEU A 387 9.76 -4.12 30.12
CA LEU A 387 8.93 -2.93 30.23
C LEU A 387 7.47 -3.25 29.91
N VAL A 388 7.19 -3.86 28.78
CA VAL A 388 5.82 -4.25 28.39
C VAL A 388 5.20 -5.17 29.43
N LYS A 389 5.88 -6.24 29.85
CA LYS A 389 5.40 -7.15 30.89
C LYS A 389 5.08 -6.44 32.20
N LYS A 390 5.90 -5.47 32.60
CA LYS A 390 5.66 -4.67 33.82
C LYS A 390 4.40 -3.81 33.69
N LEU A 391 4.23 -3.11 32.56
CA LEU A 391 3.10 -2.21 32.33
C LEU A 391 1.78 -3.00 32.21
N THR A 392 1.81 -4.17 31.56
CA THR A 392 0.62 -4.99 31.31
C THR A 392 0.29 -5.99 32.42
N LYS A 393 1.06 -6.03 33.52
CA LYS A 393 0.85 -6.99 34.62
C LYS A 393 -0.55 -6.96 35.23
N LYS A 394 -1.21 -5.80 35.18
CA LYS A 394 -2.56 -5.58 35.73
C LYS A 394 -3.60 -5.29 34.65
N ALA A 395 -3.27 -5.53 33.38
CA ALA A 395 -4.20 -5.32 32.30
C ALA A 395 -5.32 -6.39 32.34
N ASP A 396 -6.55 -5.95 32.09
CA ASP A 396 -7.72 -6.85 32.05
C ASP A 396 -7.79 -7.66 30.76
N ILE A 397 -6.85 -7.46 29.83
CA ILE A 397 -6.74 -8.16 28.58
C ILE A 397 -5.42 -8.93 28.49
N LYS A 398 -5.44 -10.02 27.74
CA LYS A 398 -4.24 -10.82 27.48
C LYS A 398 -3.30 -10.07 26.55
N VAL A 399 -2.04 -9.91 26.93
CA VAL A 399 -0.99 -9.27 26.13
C VAL A 399 0.16 -10.24 25.90
N LYS A 400 0.66 -10.27 24.67
CA LYS A 400 1.81 -11.08 24.27
C LYS A 400 2.89 -10.19 23.65
N CYS A 401 4.15 -10.40 24.07
CA CYS A 401 5.30 -9.85 23.35
C CYS A 401 5.76 -10.92 22.34
N GLU A 402 5.50 -10.67 21.07
CA GLU A 402 5.94 -11.58 20.01
C GLU A 402 7.26 -11.13 19.42
N GLN A 403 8.21 -12.06 19.25
CA GLN A 403 9.58 -11.74 18.86
C GLN A 403 9.81 -11.85 17.34
N LYS A 404 9.50 -12.99 16.75
CA LYS A 404 9.64 -13.23 15.31
C LYS A 404 8.34 -13.78 14.76
N THR A 405 7.58 -12.95 14.08
CA THR A 405 6.40 -13.34 13.33
C THR A 405 6.52 -12.80 11.91
N PHE A 406 5.73 -13.30 10.98
CA PHE A 406 5.61 -12.69 9.65
C PHE A 406 5.13 -11.23 9.74
N LEU A 407 4.41 -10.88 10.81
CA LEU A 407 3.94 -9.50 11.07
C LEU A 407 5.07 -8.53 11.43
N PHE A 408 6.28 -9.00 11.79
CA PHE A 408 7.37 -8.10 12.16
C PHE A 408 7.81 -7.15 11.04
N SER A 409 7.57 -7.47 9.79
CA SER A 409 7.88 -6.61 8.64
C SER A 409 6.63 -6.14 7.89
N ALA A 410 5.44 -6.25 8.50
CA ALA A 410 4.17 -6.08 7.84
C ALA A 410 3.48 -4.73 8.16
N SER A 411 4.18 -3.74 8.73
CA SER A 411 3.64 -2.40 8.98
C SER A 411 4.76 -1.37 9.19
N ASP A 412 4.42 -0.10 9.34
CA ASP A 412 5.27 1.09 9.32
C ASP A 412 6.45 1.09 10.29
N HIS A 413 6.33 0.40 11.43
CA HIS A 413 7.39 0.31 12.45
C HIS A 413 8.70 -0.28 11.90
N ILE A 414 8.67 -1.09 10.82
CA ILE A 414 9.85 -1.73 10.27
C ILE A 414 10.85 -0.71 9.69
N ASN A 415 10.37 0.39 9.11
CA ASN A 415 11.23 1.42 8.58
C ASN A 415 11.99 2.13 9.72
N PHE A 416 11.36 2.38 10.86
CA PHE A 416 12.04 2.91 12.05
C PHE A 416 13.05 1.91 12.63
N TYR A 417 12.69 0.63 12.71
CA TYR A 417 13.61 -0.41 13.14
C TYR A 417 14.87 -0.48 12.28
N ARG A 418 14.77 -0.29 10.97
CA ARG A 418 15.92 -0.26 10.04
C ARG A 418 16.91 0.87 10.37
N TYR A 419 16.43 1.97 10.94
CA TYR A 419 17.26 3.07 11.44
C TYR A 419 17.83 2.84 12.85
N GLY A 420 17.65 1.67 13.44
CA GLY A 420 18.18 1.36 14.78
C GLY A 420 17.31 1.93 15.91
N ILE A 421 16.05 2.23 15.65
CA ILE A 421 15.11 2.76 16.63
C ILE A 421 14.33 1.61 17.26
N PRO A 422 14.22 1.52 18.61
CA PRO A 422 13.34 0.56 19.28
C PRO A 422 11.88 0.75 18.87
N VAL A 423 11.18 -0.36 18.55
CA VAL A 423 9.80 -0.30 18.05
C VAL A 423 8.85 -1.16 18.88
N PHE A 424 7.60 -0.72 18.96
CA PHE A 424 6.50 -1.40 19.65
C PHE A 424 5.26 -1.36 18.74
N PHE A 425 4.97 -2.44 18.09
CA PHE A 425 3.84 -2.56 17.17
C PHE A 425 2.67 -3.26 17.84
N PHE A 426 1.57 -2.55 18.03
CA PHE A 426 0.32 -2.99 18.61
C PHE A 426 -0.59 -3.55 17.52
N ASN A 427 -1.00 -4.82 17.65
CA ASN A 427 -1.83 -5.49 16.65
C ASN A 427 -2.69 -6.58 17.29
N THR A 428 -3.94 -6.72 16.88
CA THR A 428 -4.86 -7.75 17.37
C THR A 428 -4.90 -9.01 16.52
N ASP A 429 -3.96 -9.15 15.58
CA ASP A 429 -3.84 -10.22 14.59
C ASP A 429 -4.78 -10.06 13.39
N THR A 430 -4.47 -10.77 12.32
CA THR A 430 -5.33 -10.82 11.14
C THR A 430 -6.61 -11.61 11.42
N HIS A 431 -7.70 -11.20 10.79
CA HIS A 431 -9.01 -11.83 10.86
C HIS A 431 -9.57 -12.12 9.47
N LYS A 432 -10.67 -12.84 9.39
CA LYS A 432 -11.29 -13.27 8.11
C LYS A 432 -11.75 -12.11 7.20
N ASP A 433 -11.91 -10.92 7.78
CA ASP A 433 -12.36 -9.73 7.06
C ASP A 433 -11.19 -8.85 6.55
N TYR A 434 -9.93 -9.20 6.87
CA TYR A 434 -8.72 -8.49 6.43
C TYR A 434 -8.68 -8.36 4.90
N HIS A 435 -8.49 -7.14 4.37
CA HIS A 435 -8.54 -6.79 2.95
C HIS A 435 -9.82 -7.28 2.24
N ARG A 436 -10.97 -7.11 2.93
CA ARG A 436 -12.28 -7.45 2.37
C ARG A 436 -13.28 -6.34 2.61
N VAL A 437 -14.29 -6.27 1.73
CA VAL A 437 -15.44 -5.36 1.86
C VAL A 437 -16.24 -5.57 3.16
N SER A 438 -15.94 -6.58 3.91
CA SER A 438 -16.59 -6.90 5.18
C SER A 438 -15.84 -6.39 6.41
N ASP A 439 -14.74 -5.64 6.26
CA ASP A 439 -14.08 -4.95 7.37
C ASP A 439 -14.77 -3.62 7.66
N GLU A 440 -15.79 -3.71 8.52
CA GLU A 440 -16.79 -2.69 8.79
C GLU A 440 -16.79 -2.24 10.24
N VAL A 441 -17.18 -0.98 10.47
CA VAL A 441 -17.23 -0.35 11.81
C VAL A 441 -18.08 -1.12 12.84
N GLN A 442 -19.14 -1.83 12.39
CA GLN A 442 -20.02 -2.62 13.25
C GLN A 442 -19.31 -3.81 13.91
N LYS A 443 -18.16 -4.20 13.37
CA LYS A 443 -17.36 -5.33 13.85
C LYS A 443 -16.25 -4.93 14.83
N ILE A 444 -16.02 -3.64 15.02
CA ILE A 444 -14.99 -3.13 15.93
C ILE A 444 -15.44 -3.29 17.39
N ASP A 445 -14.56 -3.86 18.19
CA ASP A 445 -14.72 -3.98 19.64
C ASP A 445 -14.14 -2.76 20.35
N PHE A 446 -14.95 -1.70 20.43
CA PHE A 446 -14.53 -0.42 21.00
C PHE A 446 -14.16 -0.50 22.48
N LYS A 447 -14.72 -1.44 23.23
CA LYS A 447 -14.36 -1.65 24.63
C LYS A 447 -12.91 -2.14 24.76
N HIS A 448 -12.55 -3.16 24.01
CA HIS A 448 -11.17 -3.66 24.04
C HIS A 448 -10.19 -2.69 23.34
N MET A 449 -10.62 -2.00 22.28
CA MET A 449 -9.83 -0.93 21.68
C MET A 449 -9.46 0.16 22.70
N GLN A 450 -10.41 0.58 23.55
CA GLN A 450 -10.16 1.49 24.66
C GLN A 450 -9.10 0.94 25.63
N GLN A 451 -9.19 -0.32 26.01
CA GLN A 451 -8.20 -0.96 26.90
C GLN A 451 -6.81 -1.06 26.26
N ILE A 452 -6.75 -1.30 24.96
CA ILE A 452 -5.51 -1.31 24.19
C ILE A 452 -4.88 0.09 24.18
N LEU A 453 -5.67 1.14 23.98
CA LEU A 453 -5.21 2.53 24.03
C LEU A 453 -4.67 2.91 25.41
N MET A 454 -5.25 2.41 26.50
CA MET A 454 -4.71 2.61 27.85
C MET A 454 -3.33 1.97 28.01
N ILE A 455 -3.10 0.80 27.44
CA ILE A 455 -1.77 0.14 27.45
C ILE A 455 -0.78 0.91 26.59
N ALA A 456 -1.19 1.40 25.42
CA ALA A 456 -0.35 2.22 24.56
C ALA A 456 0.03 3.55 25.26
N ASP A 457 -0.92 4.17 25.93
CA ASP A 457 -0.71 5.36 26.73
C ASP A 457 0.32 5.17 27.85
N ASP A 458 0.18 4.10 28.65
CA ASP A 458 1.13 3.79 29.72
C ASP A 458 2.56 3.56 29.16
N LEU A 459 2.66 2.92 27.98
CA LEU A 459 3.96 2.73 27.32
C LEU A 459 4.53 4.06 26.83
N ILE A 460 3.75 4.88 26.14
CA ILE A 460 4.18 6.18 25.63
C ILE A 460 4.59 7.10 26.78
N ASP A 461 3.80 7.16 27.86
CA ASP A 461 4.14 7.97 29.07
C ASP A 461 5.48 7.52 29.67
N ASN A 462 5.69 6.21 29.79
CA ASN A 462 6.97 5.69 30.27
C ASN A 462 8.14 6.06 29.35
N LEU A 463 7.99 5.90 28.04
CA LEU A 463 9.02 6.20 27.06
C LEU A 463 9.36 7.70 27.05
N ALA A 464 8.36 8.55 27.13
CA ALA A 464 8.54 10.00 27.09
C ALA A 464 9.11 10.58 28.38
N ASN A 465 8.91 9.93 29.54
CA ASN A 465 9.32 10.45 30.86
C ASN A 465 10.53 9.76 31.47
N ARG A 466 10.99 8.64 30.93
CA ARG A 466 12.11 7.87 31.50
C ARG A 466 13.45 8.63 31.40
N LYS A 467 14.31 8.43 32.40
CA LYS A 467 15.63 9.08 32.43
C LYS A 467 16.64 8.50 31.42
N LYS A 468 16.60 7.17 31.21
CA LYS A 468 17.54 6.47 30.32
C LYS A 468 16.79 5.95 29.09
N ASN A 469 17.37 6.13 27.91
CA ASN A 469 16.85 5.59 26.68
C ASN A 469 16.88 4.05 26.67
N LEU A 470 16.02 3.45 25.88
CA LEU A 470 16.11 2.03 25.57
C LEU A 470 17.38 1.75 24.76
N ARG A 471 18.00 0.62 25.03
CA ARG A 471 19.18 0.18 24.26
C ARG A 471 18.75 -0.69 23.11
N TYR A 472 18.89 -0.16 21.90
CA TYR A 472 18.53 -0.89 20.68
C TYR A 472 19.28 -2.22 20.58
N VAL A 473 18.59 -3.22 20.06
CA VAL A 473 19.10 -4.56 19.73
C VAL A 473 18.57 -4.94 18.36
N LYS A 474 19.47 -5.34 17.49
CA LYS A 474 19.07 -5.90 16.20
C LYS A 474 18.50 -7.32 16.42
N ILE A 475 17.30 -7.57 15.91
CA ILE A 475 16.58 -8.85 15.98
C ILE A 475 16.99 -9.76 14.82
#